data_d41ff56a6b99000a68e8e98ddb8a71ec
#
_entry.id   d41ff56a6b99000a68e8e98ddb8a71ec
#
_cell.length_a   1.000
_cell.length_b   1.000
_cell.length_c   1.000
_cell.angle_alpha   90.00
_cell.angle_beta   90.00
_cell.angle_gamma   90.00
#
_symmetry.space_group_name_H-M   'P 1'
#
loop_
_entity.id
_entity.type
_entity.pdbx_description
1 polymer ?
#
loop_
_entity_poly.entity_id
_entity_poly.type
_entity_poly.pdbx_seq_one_letter_code
_entity_poly.pdbx_strand_id
1 'polypeptide(L)'
;IDLQALELALQEYPVKACWLMTNSQNPLGFTLTPQKKAQLVALLNQYNVTLIEDDVYSDLYFGREKPLPAKAWDRHDGVLHCSSFSKCLVPGFRIGWVAAGKHARKIQRLQLMSTLSTSSPMQLALVDYLSTRRYDAHLRRLRRQLAERKQRAWQALLRYLPAEVKIHHNDSGYFLWLELPEPLDAGELSLAALTHHISIA
;
A
#
# COMPACT_ATOMS: atom_id res chain seq x y z
N ILE A 1 -1.63 -6.04 -11.92
CA ILE A 1 -3.10 -6.21 -12.03
C ILE A 1 -3.44 -6.42 -13.49
N ASP A 2 -4.16 -7.49 -13.76
CA ASP A 2 -4.73 -7.82 -15.07
C ASP A 2 -6.17 -7.28 -15.11
N LEU A 3 -6.41 -6.28 -15.98
CA LEU A 3 -7.73 -5.67 -16.10
C LEU A 3 -8.70 -6.53 -16.91
N GLN A 4 -8.21 -7.39 -17.81
CA GLN A 4 -9.08 -8.30 -18.56
C GLN A 4 -9.62 -9.41 -17.66
N ALA A 5 -8.75 -9.99 -16.82
CA ALA A 5 -9.19 -10.96 -15.81
C ALA A 5 -10.16 -10.35 -14.80
N LEU A 6 -9.93 -9.07 -14.40
CA LEU A 6 -10.86 -8.34 -13.54
C LEU A 6 -12.22 -8.16 -14.22
N GLU A 7 -12.25 -7.77 -15.49
CA GLU A 7 -13.49 -7.57 -16.23
C GLU A 7 -14.30 -8.88 -16.35
N LEU A 8 -13.65 -9.99 -16.66
CA LEU A 8 -14.31 -11.31 -16.69
C LEU A 8 -14.90 -11.64 -15.31
N ALA A 9 -14.16 -11.43 -14.23
CA ALA A 9 -14.68 -11.66 -12.89
C ALA A 9 -15.89 -10.77 -12.55
N LEU A 10 -15.90 -9.52 -13.02
CA LEU A 10 -17.03 -8.59 -12.83
C LEU A 10 -18.26 -9.01 -13.63
N GLN A 11 -18.07 -9.71 -14.76
CA GLN A 11 -19.18 -10.26 -15.57
C GLN A 11 -19.75 -11.55 -14.97
N GLU A 12 -18.89 -12.41 -14.44
CA GLU A 12 -19.28 -13.74 -13.95
C GLU A 12 -19.79 -13.73 -12.51
N TYR A 13 -19.32 -12.82 -11.66
CA TYR A 13 -19.62 -12.83 -10.23
C TYR A 13 -20.30 -11.55 -9.75
N PRO A 14 -21.19 -11.63 -8.74
CA PRO A 14 -21.85 -10.46 -8.14
C PRO A 14 -20.89 -9.70 -7.22
N VAL A 15 -19.80 -9.17 -7.78
CA VAL A 15 -18.77 -8.44 -7.05
C VAL A 15 -19.35 -7.18 -6.42
N LYS A 16 -19.12 -6.95 -5.12
CA LYS A 16 -19.63 -5.80 -4.38
C LYS A 16 -18.59 -4.71 -4.17
N ALA A 17 -17.33 -5.07 -4.07
CA ALA A 17 -16.22 -4.16 -3.92
C ALA A 17 -14.92 -4.80 -4.42
N CYS A 18 -13.98 -3.98 -4.81
CA CYS A 18 -12.62 -4.39 -5.16
C CYS A 18 -11.66 -3.71 -4.17
N TRP A 19 -10.84 -4.48 -3.46
CA TRP A 19 -9.82 -3.95 -2.55
C TRP A 19 -8.44 -4.09 -3.18
N LEU A 20 -7.76 -2.96 -3.41
CA LEU A 20 -6.45 -2.96 -4.07
C LEU A 20 -5.52 -1.91 -3.46
N MET A 21 -4.24 -2.21 -3.51
CA MET A 21 -3.16 -1.24 -3.35
C MET A 21 -2.66 -0.85 -4.74
N THR A 22 -2.92 0.39 -5.16
CA THR A 22 -2.51 0.87 -6.49
C THR A 22 -1.12 1.51 -6.47
N ASN A 23 -0.60 1.85 -5.30
CA ASN A 23 0.74 2.38 -5.04
C ASN A 23 1.50 1.49 -4.08
N SER A 24 2.77 1.23 -4.36
CA SER A 24 3.69 0.51 -3.48
C SER A 24 3.07 -0.75 -2.88
N GLN A 25 2.48 -1.57 -3.74
CA GLN A 25 1.68 -2.73 -3.34
C GLN A 25 2.49 -3.66 -2.42
N ASN A 26 1.87 -4.11 -1.37
CA ASN A 26 2.42 -5.11 -0.46
C ASN A 26 1.87 -6.49 -0.83
N PRO A 27 2.72 -7.50 -1.16
CA PRO A 27 4.18 -7.53 -0.94
C PRO A 27 5.04 -7.17 -2.18
N LEU A 28 4.47 -7.12 -3.38
CA LEU A 28 5.21 -7.06 -4.64
C LEU A 28 5.89 -5.72 -4.92
N GLY A 29 5.48 -4.64 -4.25
CA GLY A 29 6.09 -3.32 -4.36
C GLY A 29 5.75 -2.52 -5.63
N PHE A 30 4.92 -3.03 -6.54
CA PHE A 30 4.58 -2.31 -7.76
C PHE A 30 3.71 -1.07 -7.49
N THR A 31 3.79 -0.12 -8.41
CA THR A 31 2.88 1.03 -8.50
C THR A 31 2.26 1.04 -9.87
N LEU A 32 0.93 1.12 -9.96
CA LEU A 32 0.22 1.21 -11.23
C LEU A 32 0.53 2.53 -11.93
N THR A 33 0.65 2.48 -13.25
CA THR A 33 0.78 3.70 -14.05
C THR A 33 -0.49 4.55 -13.97
N PRO A 34 -0.40 5.88 -14.18
CA PRO A 34 -1.57 6.76 -14.23
C PRO A 34 -2.66 6.25 -15.18
N GLN A 35 -2.26 5.79 -16.36
CA GLN A 35 -3.16 5.24 -17.37
C GLN A 35 -3.90 3.99 -16.85
N LYS A 36 -3.17 3.09 -16.21
CA LYS A 36 -3.77 1.86 -15.66
C LYS A 36 -4.72 2.13 -14.49
N LYS A 37 -4.44 3.14 -13.67
CA LYS A 37 -5.36 3.61 -12.62
C LYS A 37 -6.62 4.20 -13.20
N ALA A 38 -6.51 5.04 -14.24
CA ALA A 38 -7.67 5.61 -14.94
C ALA A 38 -8.56 4.50 -15.54
N GLN A 39 -7.95 3.51 -16.20
CA GLN A 39 -8.66 2.36 -16.78
C GLN A 39 -9.34 1.51 -15.69
N LEU A 40 -8.66 1.23 -14.58
CA LEU A 40 -9.22 0.50 -13.44
C LEU A 40 -10.47 1.20 -12.88
N VAL A 41 -10.36 2.52 -12.63
CA VAL A 41 -11.48 3.31 -12.09
C VAL A 41 -12.65 3.35 -13.08
N ALA A 42 -12.38 3.53 -14.38
CA ALA A 42 -13.41 3.52 -15.42
C ALA A 42 -14.13 2.16 -15.47
N LEU A 43 -13.38 1.06 -15.46
CA LEU A 43 -13.93 -0.28 -15.47
C LEU A 43 -14.84 -0.55 -14.26
N LEU A 44 -14.37 -0.27 -13.05
CA LEU A 44 -15.16 -0.48 -11.83
C LEU A 44 -16.41 0.42 -11.79
N ASN A 45 -16.32 1.65 -12.29
CA ASN A 45 -17.48 2.53 -12.40
C ASN A 45 -18.55 1.98 -13.39
N GLN A 46 -18.12 1.40 -14.51
CA GLN A 46 -19.02 0.78 -15.50
C GLN A 46 -19.87 -0.34 -14.86
N TYR A 47 -19.28 -1.13 -13.97
CA TYR A 47 -19.96 -2.20 -13.23
C TYR A 47 -20.57 -1.76 -11.89
N ASN A 48 -20.50 -0.46 -11.57
CA ASN A 48 -20.97 0.11 -10.28
C ASN A 48 -20.35 -0.60 -9.06
N VAL A 49 -19.08 -0.98 -9.16
CA VAL A 49 -18.32 -1.64 -8.09
C VAL A 49 -17.40 -0.62 -7.42
N THR A 50 -17.47 -0.56 -6.08
CA THR A 50 -16.64 0.35 -5.29
C THR A 50 -15.20 -0.14 -5.21
N LEU A 51 -14.23 0.73 -5.49
CA LEU A 51 -12.82 0.49 -5.20
C LEU A 51 -12.51 0.92 -3.76
N ILE A 52 -12.01 0.00 -2.95
CA ILE A 52 -11.37 0.30 -1.66
C ILE A 52 -9.88 0.37 -1.94
N GLU A 53 -9.35 1.59 -2.07
CA GLU A 53 -7.94 1.83 -2.33
C GLU A 53 -7.17 1.95 -1.02
N ASP A 54 -6.31 0.97 -0.76
CA ASP A 54 -5.38 1.01 0.38
C ASP A 54 -4.07 1.66 -0.04
N ASP A 55 -3.80 2.86 0.47
CA ASP A 55 -2.69 3.71 0.04
C ASP A 55 -1.72 4.03 1.19
N VAL A 56 -1.54 3.10 2.14
CA VAL A 56 -0.74 3.30 3.35
C VAL A 56 0.76 3.46 3.10
N TYR A 57 1.26 3.09 1.93
CA TYR A 57 2.68 3.18 1.57
C TYR A 57 3.02 4.32 0.59
N SER A 58 2.05 5.03 0.04
CA SER A 58 2.29 6.03 -1.01
C SER A 58 3.22 7.18 -0.60
N ASP A 59 3.29 7.51 0.70
CA ASP A 59 4.23 8.50 1.22
C ASP A 59 5.70 8.04 1.24
N LEU A 60 5.95 6.74 1.00
CA LEU A 60 7.27 6.12 1.04
C LEU A 60 7.89 5.91 -0.35
N TYR A 61 7.59 6.80 -1.28
CA TYR A 61 8.19 6.82 -2.62
C TYR A 61 9.63 7.35 -2.61
N PHE A 62 10.46 6.89 -3.54
CA PHE A 62 11.87 7.32 -3.66
C PHE A 62 12.09 8.24 -4.87
N GLY A 63 11.13 8.31 -5.79
CA GLY A 63 11.17 9.18 -6.95
C GLY A 63 11.03 10.68 -6.60
N ARG A 64 10.99 11.51 -7.62
CA ARG A 64 10.83 12.96 -7.45
C ARG A 64 9.42 13.37 -7.02
N GLU A 65 8.41 12.63 -7.48
CA GLU A 65 7.00 12.96 -7.30
C GLU A 65 6.26 11.82 -6.60
N LYS A 66 5.34 12.20 -5.72
CA LYS A 66 4.44 11.24 -5.08
C LYS A 66 3.48 10.67 -6.13
N PRO A 67 3.34 9.33 -6.21
CA PRO A 67 2.35 8.74 -7.10
C PRO A 67 0.93 9.14 -6.67
N LEU A 68 0.11 9.57 -7.63
CA LEU A 68 -1.30 9.88 -7.35
C LEU A 68 -2.08 8.59 -7.04
N PRO A 69 -3.02 8.64 -6.10
CA PRO A 69 -3.93 7.52 -5.85
C PRO A 69 -4.91 7.34 -7.01
N ALA A 70 -5.52 6.16 -7.15
CA ALA A 70 -6.58 5.92 -8.15
C ALA A 70 -7.78 6.86 -7.95
N LYS A 71 -8.02 7.29 -6.72
CA LYS A 71 -9.01 8.34 -6.37
C LYS A 71 -8.88 9.61 -7.23
N ALA A 72 -7.69 9.95 -7.73
CA ALA A 72 -7.49 11.14 -8.57
C ALA A 72 -8.25 11.08 -9.91
N TRP A 73 -8.61 9.90 -10.38
CA TRP A 73 -9.41 9.67 -11.60
C TRP A 73 -10.88 9.41 -11.32
N ASP A 74 -11.30 9.40 -10.06
CA ASP A 74 -12.68 9.13 -9.65
C ASP A 74 -13.58 10.36 -9.86
N ARG A 75 -14.56 10.26 -10.75
CA ARG A 75 -15.56 11.29 -11.07
C ARG A 75 -16.95 10.97 -10.49
N HIS A 76 -17.12 9.78 -9.89
CA HIS A 76 -18.43 9.26 -9.50
C HIS A 76 -18.50 8.84 -8.02
N ASP A 77 -17.53 9.25 -7.21
CA ASP A 77 -17.40 8.83 -5.80
C ASP A 77 -17.40 7.30 -5.61
N GLY A 78 -16.85 6.58 -6.60
CA GLY A 78 -16.72 5.12 -6.58
C GLY A 78 -15.47 4.61 -5.86
N VAL A 79 -14.53 5.48 -5.49
CA VAL A 79 -13.27 5.11 -4.82
C VAL A 79 -13.27 5.59 -3.37
N LEU A 80 -13.12 4.64 -2.44
CA LEU A 80 -12.81 4.89 -1.03
C LEU A 80 -11.29 4.89 -0.87
N HIS A 81 -10.67 6.07 -0.78
CA HIS A 81 -9.23 6.19 -0.60
C HIS A 81 -8.88 6.14 0.88
N CYS A 82 -8.18 5.09 1.29
CA CYS A 82 -7.81 4.80 2.67
C CYS A 82 -6.31 4.94 2.87
N SER A 83 -5.90 5.54 3.98
CA SER A 83 -4.50 5.58 4.37
C SER A 83 -4.34 5.67 5.89
N SER A 84 -3.11 5.62 6.39
CA SER A 84 -2.81 5.71 7.81
C SER A 84 -1.44 6.31 8.08
N PHE A 85 -1.22 6.76 9.31
CA PHE A 85 0.09 7.22 9.78
C PHE A 85 0.97 6.08 10.31
N SER A 86 0.47 4.84 10.31
CA SER A 86 1.17 3.69 10.89
C SER A 86 2.47 3.35 10.16
N LYS A 87 2.52 3.55 8.84
CA LYS A 87 3.68 3.15 8.03
C LYS A 87 4.69 4.27 7.80
N CYS A 88 4.24 5.52 7.90
CA CYS A 88 5.07 6.68 7.60
C CYS A 88 5.42 7.54 8.85
N LEU A 89 4.77 7.32 9.99
CA LEU A 89 5.00 8.11 11.21
C LEU A 89 5.04 7.24 12.48
N VAL A 90 3.88 6.87 13.03
CA VAL A 90 3.77 6.21 14.34
C VAL A 90 2.78 5.06 14.29
N PRO A 91 3.24 3.80 14.23
CA PRO A 91 2.35 2.63 14.19
C PRO A 91 1.50 2.49 15.47
N GLY A 92 2.02 2.88 16.62
CA GLY A 92 1.34 2.77 17.91
C GLY A 92 0.14 3.72 18.11
N PHE A 93 0.01 4.79 17.32
CA PHE A 93 -1.12 5.71 17.43
C PHE A 93 -2.43 5.13 16.90
N ARG A 94 -2.36 4.13 16.03
CA ARG A 94 -3.53 3.46 15.43
C ARG A 94 -4.49 4.44 14.77
N ILE A 95 -3.97 5.46 14.08
CA ILE A 95 -4.76 6.46 13.36
C ILE A 95 -4.63 6.25 11.86
N GLY A 96 -5.80 6.11 11.23
CA GLY A 96 -5.98 6.12 9.78
C GLY A 96 -7.13 7.03 9.39
N TRP A 97 -7.32 7.17 8.10
CA TRP A 97 -8.38 8.00 7.53
C TRP A 97 -8.90 7.42 6.22
N VAL A 98 -10.08 7.84 5.83
CA VAL A 98 -10.69 7.49 4.56
C VAL A 98 -11.35 8.70 3.91
N ALA A 99 -11.02 8.95 2.65
CA ALA A 99 -11.75 9.87 1.80
C ALA A 99 -12.90 9.11 1.14
N ALA A 100 -14.06 9.11 1.81
CA ALA A 100 -15.16 8.20 1.53
C ALA A 100 -16.24 8.76 0.59
N GLY A 101 -16.17 10.03 0.19
CA GLY A 101 -17.15 10.66 -0.71
C GLY A 101 -18.59 10.43 -0.27
N LYS A 102 -19.44 9.96 -1.17
CA LYS A 102 -20.86 9.67 -0.89
C LYS A 102 -21.10 8.63 0.23
N HIS A 103 -20.11 7.82 0.56
CA HIS A 103 -20.22 6.78 1.60
C HIS A 103 -19.84 7.28 3.00
N ALA A 104 -19.43 8.54 3.18
CA ALA A 104 -18.90 9.08 4.43
C ALA A 104 -19.82 8.83 5.64
N ARG A 105 -21.10 9.13 5.53
CA ARG A 105 -22.09 8.92 6.62
C ARG A 105 -22.25 7.44 7.00
N LYS A 106 -22.22 6.54 6.01
CA LYS A 106 -22.33 5.10 6.24
C LYS A 106 -21.09 4.58 6.97
N ILE A 107 -19.90 5.00 6.53
CA ILE A 107 -18.62 4.62 7.14
C ILE A 107 -18.52 5.17 8.57
N GLN A 108 -18.94 6.42 8.81
CA GLN A 108 -18.96 6.99 10.16
C GLN A 108 -19.85 6.17 11.11
N ARG A 109 -21.03 5.74 10.66
CA ARG A 109 -21.91 4.87 11.45
C ARG A 109 -21.27 3.51 11.74
N LEU A 110 -20.65 2.88 10.74
CA LEU A 110 -19.95 1.62 10.92
C LEU A 110 -18.77 1.75 11.89
N GLN A 111 -18.00 2.84 11.80
CA GLN A 111 -16.93 3.13 12.75
C GLN A 111 -17.47 3.28 14.18
N LEU A 112 -18.54 4.04 14.37
CA LEU A 112 -19.18 4.21 15.67
C LEU A 112 -19.63 2.85 16.25
N MET A 113 -20.19 1.98 15.43
CA MET A 113 -20.66 0.65 15.87
C MET A 113 -19.51 -0.34 16.16
N SER A 114 -18.36 -0.18 15.51
CA SER A 114 -17.22 -1.12 15.65
C SER A 114 -16.19 -0.69 16.69
N THR A 115 -15.87 0.59 16.78
CA THR A 115 -14.77 1.10 17.61
C THR A 115 -15.14 2.30 18.47
N LEU A 116 -16.39 2.77 18.41
CA LEU A 116 -16.89 4.00 19.04
C LEU A 116 -16.14 5.24 18.54
N SER A 117 -14.89 5.42 18.92
CA SER A 117 -14.05 6.54 18.50
C SER A 117 -12.57 6.15 18.46
N THR A 118 -11.81 6.88 17.67
CA THR A 118 -10.35 6.84 17.71
C THR A 118 -9.86 7.66 18.92
N SER A 119 -8.73 7.28 19.52
CA SER A 119 -8.14 7.96 20.68
C SER A 119 -7.96 9.46 20.46
N SER A 120 -8.69 10.28 21.19
CA SER A 120 -8.64 11.74 21.08
C SER A 120 -7.26 12.33 21.42
N PRO A 121 -6.53 11.90 22.48
CA PRO A 121 -5.19 12.39 22.75
C PRO A 121 -4.22 12.16 21.59
N MET A 122 -4.30 11.00 20.92
CA MET A 122 -3.45 10.69 19.78
C MET A 122 -3.80 11.53 18.55
N GLN A 123 -5.09 11.83 18.35
CA GLN A 123 -5.52 12.74 17.28
C GLN A 123 -4.99 14.15 17.52
N LEU A 124 -5.11 14.69 18.75
CA LEU A 124 -4.62 16.02 19.10
C LEU A 124 -3.10 16.12 18.94
N ALA A 125 -2.35 15.12 19.42
CA ALA A 125 -0.89 15.06 19.23
C ALA A 125 -0.51 15.03 17.74
N LEU A 126 -1.28 14.32 16.93
CA LEU A 126 -1.05 14.28 15.48
C LEU A 126 -1.37 15.62 14.82
N VAL A 127 -2.46 16.28 15.21
CA VAL A 127 -2.82 17.63 14.71
C VAL A 127 -1.70 18.63 15.01
N ASP A 128 -1.20 18.67 16.26
CA ASP A 128 -0.10 19.54 16.65
C ASP A 128 1.16 19.25 15.80
N TYR A 129 1.52 17.98 15.63
CA TYR A 129 2.67 17.61 14.84
C TYR A 129 2.52 17.96 13.35
N LEU A 130 1.36 17.72 12.74
CA LEU A 130 1.07 18.00 11.33
C LEU A 130 0.97 19.50 11.04
N SER A 131 0.59 20.33 12.03
CA SER A 131 0.53 21.79 11.87
C SER A 131 1.91 22.43 11.71
N THR A 132 2.97 21.67 11.99
CA THR A 132 4.36 22.10 11.83
C THR A 132 4.97 21.56 10.53
N ARG A 133 6.06 22.17 10.03
CA ARG A 133 6.83 21.62 8.89
C ARG A 133 7.67 20.37 9.23
N ARG A 134 7.55 19.87 10.46
CA ARG A 134 8.32 18.71 10.94
C ARG A 134 7.95 17.43 10.23
N TYR A 135 6.67 17.26 9.88
CA TYR A 135 6.20 16.07 9.17
C TYR A 135 6.87 15.90 7.80
N ASP A 136 6.90 16.96 6.99
CA ASP A 136 7.56 16.91 5.68
C ASP A 136 9.06 16.64 5.79
N ALA A 137 9.73 17.25 6.78
CA ALA A 137 11.14 16.99 7.04
C ALA A 137 11.38 15.53 7.47
N HIS A 138 10.48 14.98 8.30
CA HIS A 138 10.49 13.58 8.71
C HIS A 138 10.34 12.65 7.50
N LEU A 139 9.35 12.87 6.63
CA LEU A 139 9.13 12.06 5.44
C LEU A 139 10.33 12.09 4.48
N ARG A 140 10.92 13.26 4.24
CA ARG A 140 12.13 13.36 3.40
C ARG A 140 13.30 12.55 3.97
N ARG A 141 13.51 12.61 5.30
CA ARG A 141 14.54 11.81 5.98
C ARG A 141 14.24 10.31 5.91
N LEU A 142 13.00 9.93 6.19
CA LEU A 142 12.55 8.53 6.16
C LEU A 142 12.72 7.92 4.77
N ARG A 143 12.26 8.59 3.71
CA ARG A 143 12.41 8.14 2.32
C ARG A 143 13.88 7.93 1.94
N ARG A 144 14.76 8.89 2.29
CA ARG A 144 16.19 8.73 2.03
C ARG A 144 16.79 7.52 2.74
N GLN A 145 16.50 7.35 4.03
CA GLN A 145 17.00 6.21 4.81
C GLN A 145 16.48 4.87 4.27
N LEU A 146 15.21 4.81 3.86
CA LEU A 146 14.63 3.60 3.27
C LEU A 146 15.28 3.28 1.92
N ALA A 147 15.45 4.28 1.05
CA ALA A 147 16.12 4.09 -0.24
C ALA A 147 17.55 3.57 -0.07
N GLU A 148 18.33 4.17 0.84
CA GLU A 148 19.70 3.73 1.15
C GLU A 148 19.76 2.29 1.68
N ARG A 149 18.83 1.95 2.61
CA ARG A 149 18.77 0.59 3.17
C ARG A 149 18.35 -0.45 2.13
N LYS A 150 17.36 -0.13 1.31
CA LYS A 150 16.94 -1.01 0.21
C LYS A 150 18.05 -1.23 -0.79
N GLN A 151 18.79 -0.18 -1.17
CA GLN A 151 19.90 -0.29 -2.09
C GLN A 151 21.03 -1.20 -1.51
N ARG A 152 21.34 -1.06 -0.22
CA ARG A 152 22.32 -1.95 0.44
C ARG A 152 21.83 -3.40 0.48
N ALA A 153 20.56 -3.61 0.85
CA ALA A 153 19.96 -4.95 0.86
C ALA A 153 19.96 -5.56 -0.55
N TRP A 154 19.57 -4.80 -1.57
CA TRP A 154 19.60 -5.20 -2.96
C TRP A 154 21.01 -5.67 -3.39
N GLN A 155 22.04 -4.86 -3.10
CA GLN A 155 23.43 -5.22 -3.43
C GLN A 155 23.90 -6.48 -2.71
N ALA A 156 23.50 -6.64 -1.44
CA ALA A 156 23.82 -7.85 -0.70
C ALA A 156 23.12 -9.09 -1.28
N LEU A 157 21.84 -8.97 -1.63
CA LEU A 157 21.08 -10.06 -2.24
C LEU A 157 21.67 -10.47 -3.60
N LEU A 158 22.02 -9.51 -4.46
CA LEU A 158 22.68 -9.78 -5.74
C LEU A 158 24.04 -10.51 -5.57
N ARG A 159 24.73 -10.27 -4.46
CA ARG A 159 26.03 -10.89 -4.19
C ARG A 159 25.92 -12.32 -3.66
N TYR A 160 24.89 -12.61 -2.89
CA TYR A 160 24.83 -13.85 -2.11
C TYR A 160 23.72 -14.82 -2.55
N LEU A 161 22.72 -14.33 -3.27
CA LEU A 161 21.68 -15.22 -3.76
C LEU A 161 22.09 -15.92 -5.06
N PRO A 162 21.61 -17.16 -5.28
CA PRO A 162 21.73 -17.84 -6.57
C PRO A 162 21.12 -17.02 -7.71
N ALA A 163 21.68 -17.17 -8.92
CA ALA A 163 21.24 -16.41 -10.10
C ALA A 163 19.79 -16.73 -10.52
N GLU A 164 19.28 -17.86 -10.11
CA GLU A 164 17.92 -18.32 -10.38
C GLU A 164 16.85 -17.58 -9.56
N VAL A 165 17.23 -16.94 -8.44
CA VAL A 165 16.33 -16.15 -7.62
C VAL A 165 16.12 -14.78 -8.26
N LYS A 166 14.89 -14.47 -8.64
CA LYS A 166 14.57 -13.16 -9.21
C LYS A 166 14.26 -12.17 -8.10
N ILE A 167 14.94 -11.04 -8.12
CA ILE A 167 14.72 -9.95 -7.18
C ILE A 167 13.93 -8.86 -7.90
N HIS A 168 12.71 -8.57 -7.44
CA HIS A 168 11.89 -7.53 -8.03
C HIS A 168 12.29 -6.16 -7.51
N HIS A 169 12.73 -5.30 -8.43
CA HIS A 169 13.06 -3.91 -8.09
C HIS A 169 11.80 -3.06 -7.99
N ASN A 170 11.73 -2.22 -6.95
CA ASN A 170 10.72 -1.18 -6.83
C ASN A 170 11.29 0.05 -6.10
N ASP A 171 10.78 1.24 -6.44
CA ASP A 171 11.26 2.54 -5.95
C ASP A 171 10.40 3.11 -4.83
N SER A 172 9.91 2.25 -3.94
CA SER A 172 9.05 2.67 -2.83
C SER A 172 8.97 1.64 -1.71
N GLY A 173 8.43 2.05 -0.57
CA GLY A 173 8.06 1.17 0.53
C GLY A 173 9.22 0.47 1.23
N TYR A 174 8.88 -0.56 2.00
CA TYR A 174 9.81 -1.30 2.85
C TYR A 174 10.28 -2.61 2.25
N PHE A 175 9.58 -3.16 1.25
CA PHE A 175 9.72 -4.55 0.82
C PHE A 175 10.69 -4.70 -0.35
N LEU A 176 11.41 -5.81 -0.33
CA LEU A 176 12.02 -6.44 -1.49
C LEU A 176 11.30 -7.77 -1.71
N TRP A 177 10.84 -8.01 -2.93
CA TRP A 177 10.18 -9.24 -3.30
C TRP A 177 11.15 -10.16 -4.02
N LEU A 178 11.26 -11.39 -3.54
CA LEU A 178 12.09 -12.44 -4.13
C LEU A 178 11.18 -13.52 -4.69
N GLU A 179 11.39 -13.85 -5.95
CA GLU A 179 10.72 -14.98 -6.60
C GLU A 179 11.69 -16.16 -6.62
N LEU A 180 11.32 -17.23 -5.94
CA LEU A 180 12.13 -18.41 -5.84
C LEU A 180 11.94 -19.30 -7.08
N PRO A 181 13.00 -19.97 -7.58
CA PRO A 181 12.87 -20.94 -8.65
C PRO A 181 12.20 -22.24 -8.14
N GLU A 182 11.50 -22.94 -9.02
CA GLU A 182 11.03 -24.28 -8.71
C GLU A 182 12.24 -25.25 -8.54
N PRO A 183 12.17 -26.21 -7.61
CA PRO A 183 11.04 -26.59 -6.75
C PRO A 183 11.07 -25.99 -5.34
N LEU A 184 11.74 -24.84 -5.09
CA LEU A 184 11.89 -24.27 -3.76
C LEU A 184 10.56 -23.76 -3.20
N ASP A 185 10.20 -24.23 -2.00
CA ASP A 185 9.03 -23.77 -1.27
C ASP A 185 9.39 -22.60 -0.34
N ALA A 186 8.64 -21.49 -0.44
CA ALA A 186 8.89 -20.29 0.34
C ALA A 186 8.60 -20.49 1.85
N GLY A 187 7.65 -21.36 2.20
CA GLY A 187 7.34 -21.70 3.58
C GLY A 187 8.48 -22.50 4.23
N GLU A 188 9.03 -23.49 3.53
CA GLU A 188 10.18 -24.26 3.99
C GLU A 188 11.41 -23.36 4.17
N LEU A 189 11.66 -22.45 3.22
CA LEU A 189 12.74 -21.47 3.32
C LEU A 189 12.55 -20.55 4.53
N SER A 190 11.33 -20.10 4.79
CA SER A 190 11.00 -19.25 5.94
C SER A 190 11.27 -19.99 7.27
N LEU A 191 10.87 -21.24 7.37
CA LEU A 191 11.14 -22.07 8.56
C LEU A 191 12.65 -22.32 8.76
N ALA A 192 13.38 -22.62 7.68
CA ALA A 192 14.83 -22.77 7.74
C ALA A 192 15.54 -21.48 8.17
N ALA A 193 15.11 -20.33 7.65
CA ALA A 193 15.66 -19.03 8.03
C ALA A 193 15.46 -18.72 9.51
N LEU A 194 14.32 -19.10 10.11
CA LEU A 194 14.06 -18.93 11.53
C LEU A 194 15.04 -19.68 12.42
N THR A 195 15.57 -20.85 12.00
CA THR A 195 16.60 -21.57 12.76
C THR A 195 17.91 -20.80 12.84
N HIS A 196 18.14 -19.87 11.92
CA HIS A 196 19.26 -18.95 11.91
C HIS A 196 18.92 -17.54 12.44
N HIS A 197 17.79 -17.39 13.15
CA HIS A 197 17.27 -16.12 13.69
C HIS A 197 17.00 -15.07 12.61
N ILE A 198 16.67 -15.49 11.40
CA ILE A 198 16.27 -14.63 10.28
C ILE A 198 14.77 -14.81 10.07
N SER A 199 14.02 -13.71 10.18
CA SER A 199 12.58 -13.69 9.84
C SER A 199 12.40 -13.12 8.45
N ILE A 200 11.78 -13.90 7.56
CA ILE A 200 11.31 -13.50 6.23
C ILE A 200 9.80 -13.71 6.17
N ALA A 201 9.08 -12.88 5.39
CA ALA A 201 7.63 -12.92 5.26
C ALA A 201 7.22 -13.45 3.89
#